data_361c7b1663f2409c609a71ed5edcf7bd
#
_entry.id   361c7b1663f2409c609a71ed5edcf7bd
#
_cell.length_a   1.000
_cell.length_b   1.000
_cell.length_c   1.000
_cell.angle_alpha   90.00
_cell.angle_beta   90.00
_cell.angle_gamma   90.00
#
_symmetry.space_group_name_H-M   'P 1'
#
loop_
_entity.id
_entity.type
_entity.pdbx_description
1 polymer ?
#
loop_
_entity_poly.entity_id
_entity_poly.type
_entity_poly.pdbx_seq_one_letter_code
_entity_poly.pdbx_strand_id
1 'polypeptide(L)'
;MKATQWVIAPFAVLLASCASQIVNNANNQCANLPWHGYPIDGTPVRLIPCVGRPGEQWNVKNGQIVGVGGSCMDVEGSNALDGARVIGVTCNGSPSQNWTAANGRIVGIGGKCLDVAGGGMRDFVPLVINSCSGSPSQQWSLH
;
A
#
# COMPACT_ATOMS: atom_id res chain seq x y z
N MET A 1 24.28 26.63 28.37
CA MET A 1 23.72 26.42 27.90
C MET A 1 23.39 25.69 27.36
N LYS A 2 23.28 25.47 27.24
CA LYS A 2 22.73 25.01 26.79
C LYS A 2 22.02 24.49 26.15
N ALA A 3 21.72 24.33 26.21
CA ALA A 3 20.93 23.86 25.79
C ALA A 3 20.43 23.58 25.03
N THR A 4 20.35 23.85 24.65
CA THR A 4 19.73 23.74 23.84
C THR A 4 19.64 22.74 23.15
N GLN A 5 19.81 22.35 23.12
CA GLN A 5 19.69 21.51 22.46
C GLN A 5 18.91 20.71 22.46
N TRP A 6 18.32 20.60 22.83
CA TRP A 6 17.58 19.83 22.84
C TRP A 6 16.59 19.77 22.19
N VAL A 7 16.27 20.21 22.23
CA VAL A 7 15.31 20.43 21.59
C VAL A 7 15.02 19.74 20.52
N ILE A 8 15.68 19.38 20.03
CA ILE A 8 15.64 18.81 18.89
C ILE A 8 15.15 17.50 18.90
N ALA A 9 15.29 16.84 19.90
CA ALA A 9 14.89 15.51 20.01
C ALA A 9 13.55 15.22 19.42
N PRO A 10 12.63 16.07 19.54
CA PRO A 10 11.31 15.78 19.06
C PRO A 10 11.23 15.53 17.60
N PHE A 11 12.23 15.84 16.91
CA PHE A 11 12.13 15.69 15.49
C PHE A 11 12.04 14.28 15.03
N ALA A 12 12.49 13.37 15.81
CA ALA A 12 12.37 12.00 15.46
C ALA A 12 10.91 11.60 15.28
N VAL A 13 10.07 12.27 15.99
CA VAL A 13 8.64 11.99 15.90
C VAL A 13 8.13 12.28 14.51
N LEU A 14 8.66 13.30 13.91
CA LEU A 14 8.22 13.70 12.60
C LEU A 14 8.53 12.63 11.58
N LEU A 15 9.67 12.00 11.75
CA LEU A 15 10.08 10.98 10.79
C LEU A 15 9.19 9.77 10.84
N ALA A 16 8.66 9.48 12.01
CA ALA A 16 7.84 8.30 12.18
C ALA A 16 6.52 8.40 11.45
N SER A 17 6.12 9.59 11.04
CA SER A 17 4.85 9.79 10.35
C SER A 17 5.01 9.89 8.84
N CYS A 18 6.21 9.68 8.31
CA CYS A 18 6.42 9.80 6.88
C CYS A 18 5.72 8.70 6.12
N ALA A 19 4.97 9.08 5.10
CA ALA A 19 4.35 8.14 4.19
C ALA A 19 5.39 7.64 3.20
N SER A 20 5.11 6.50 2.61
CA SER A 20 5.97 5.87 1.62
C SER A 20 5.21 5.62 0.34
N GLN A 21 5.93 5.61 -0.76
CA GLN A 21 5.41 5.04 -1.99
C GLN A 21 5.60 3.53 -1.94
N ILE A 22 4.63 2.80 -2.48
CA ILE A 22 4.72 1.36 -2.64
C ILE A 22 4.99 1.10 -4.12
N VAL A 23 6.23 0.74 -4.42
CA VAL A 23 6.73 0.67 -5.79
C VAL A 23 6.90 -0.78 -6.22
N ASN A 24 6.34 -1.11 -7.39
CA ASN A 24 6.49 -2.44 -7.96
C ASN A 24 7.88 -2.56 -8.60
N ASN A 25 8.63 -3.59 -8.20
CA ASN A 25 10.00 -3.73 -8.67
C ASN A 25 10.12 -4.20 -10.12
N ALA A 26 9.04 -4.71 -10.70
CA ALA A 26 9.07 -5.17 -12.08
C ALA A 26 9.05 -4.00 -13.07
N ASN A 27 8.40 -2.89 -12.72
CA ASN A 27 8.23 -1.78 -13.67
C ASN A 27 8.39 -0.41 -13.05
N ASN A 28 8.74 -0.33 -11.77
CA ASN A 28 8.94 0.94 -11.05
C ASN A 28 7.71 1.83 -11.01
N GLN A 29 6.53 1.23 -11.08
CA GLN A 29 5.28 1.98 -10.93
C GLN A 29 4.78 1.92 -9.50
N CYS A 30 3.94 2.89 -9.14
CA CYS A 30 3.44 3.05 -7.78
C CYS A 30 2.02 2.53 -7.63
N ALA A 31 1.75 1.91 -6.48
CA ALA A 31 0.38 1.65 -6.07
C ALA A 31 -0.31 2.99 -5.82
N ASN A 32 -1.48 3.17 -6.39
CA ASN A 32 -2.21 4.43 -6.30
C ASN A 32 -3.67 4.19 -5.99
N LEU A 33 -4.17 4.93 -5.00
CA LEU A 33 -5.59 5.00 -4.71
C LEU A 33 -6.08 6.37 -5.20
N PRO A 34 -6.88 6.44 -6.28
CA PRO A 34 -7.33 7.72 -6.80
C PRO A 34 -8.05 8.53 -5.72
N TRP A 35 -7.72 9.83 -5.65
CA TRP A 35 -8.30 10.73 -4.66
C TRP A 35 -9.24 11.71 -5.33
N HIS A 36 -10.47 11.76 -4.83
CA HIS A 36 -11.52 12.60 -5.38
C HIS A 36 -11.90 13.74 -4.43
N GLY A 37 -11.06 14.04 -3.45
CA GLY A 37 -11.36 15.05 -2.43
C GLY A 37 -12.08 14.47 -1.22
N TYR A 38 -12.49 13.22 -1.29
CA TYR A 38 -13.12 12.51 -0.19
C TYR A 38 -12.94 11.00 -0.43
N PRO A 39 -12.92 10.20 0.64
CA PRO A 39 -12.75 8.75 0.49
C PRO A 39 -14.00 8.11 -0.10
N ILE A 40 -13.79 7.14 -0.99
CA ILE A 40 -14.87 6.35 -1.57
C ILE A 40 -14.53 4.89 -1.36
N ASP A 41 -15.28 4.22 -0.48
CA ASP A 41 -15.07 2.80 -0.22
C ASP A 41 -15.29 1.99 -1.50
N GLY A 42 -14.38 1.05 -1.75
CA GLY A 42 -14.46 0.20 -2.92
C GLY A 42 -13.67 0.70 -4.12
N THR A 43 -12.97 1.82 -3.99
CA THR A 43 -12.15 2.34 -5.09
C THR A 43 -10.96 1.40 -5.34
N PRO A 44 -10.79 0.89 -6.58
CA PRO A 44 -9.67 0.01 -6.88
C PRO A 44 -8.32 0.70 -6.73
N VAL A 45 -7.37 -0.03 -6.19
CA VAL A 45 -5.96 0.40 -6.18
C VAL A 45 -5.33 -0.09 -7.48
N ARG A 46 -4.58 0.78 -8.14
CA ARG A 46 -3.98 0.49 -9.45
C ARG A 46 -2.54 0.94 -9.49
N LEU A 47 -1.80 0.41 -10.44
CA LEU A 47 -0.46 0.89 -10.73
C LEU A 47 -0.54 2.12 -11.61
N ILE A 48 0.28 3.12 -11.29
CA ILE A 48 0.50 4.28 -12.16
C ILE A 48 1.97 4.67 -12.11
N PRO A 49 2.46 5.41 -13.10
CA PRO A 49 3.80 5.98 -12.99
C PRO A 49 3.91 6.82 -11.73
N CYS A 50 5.01 6.68 -11.00
CA CYS A 50 5.22 7.44 -9.77
C CYS A 50 5.48 8.91 -10.12
N VAL A 51 4.56 9.78 -9.71
CA VAL A 51 4.67 11.22 -9.98
C VAL A 51 4.39 12.07 -8.73
N GLY A 52 4.25 11.43 -7.58
CA GLY A 52 4.08 12.14 -6.32
C GLY A 52 2.66 12.56 -6.00
N ARG A 53 1.66 11.91 -6.56
CA ARG A 53 0.26 12.23 -6.27
C ARG A 53 -0.10 11.81 -4.84
N PRO A 54 -1.11 12.46 -4.23
CA PRO A 54 -1.55 12.06 -2.89
C PRO A 54 -1.92 10.58 -2.79
N GLY A 55 -2.52 10.01 -3.84
CA GLY A 55 -2.93 8.61 -3.84
C GLY A 55 -1.78 7.61 -3.90
N GLU A 56 -0.55 8.08 -4.09
CA GLU A 56 0.65 7.24 -4.08
C GLU A 56 1.30 7.17 -2.70
N GLN A 57 0.76 7.87 -1.71
CA GLN A 57 1.35 7.95 -0.39
C GLN A 57 0.63 7.00 0.56
N TRP A 58 1.39 6.11 1.18
CA TRP A 58 0.87 5.08 2.06
C TRP A 58 1.62 5.05 3.38
N ASN A 59 0.91 4.75 4.44
CA ASN A 59 1.49 4.54 5.76
C ASN A 59 1.36 3.07 6.10
N VAL A 60 2.49 2.39 6.18
CA VAL A 60 2.51 0.97 6.53
C VAL A 60 2.81 0.87 8.01
N LYS A 61 1.82 0.49 8.81
CA LYS A 61 1.95 0.56 10.26
C LYS A 61 0.99 -0.41 10.93
N ASN A 62 1.52 -1.21 11.83
CA ASN A 62 0.71 -2.11 12.67
C ASN A 62 -0.21 -3.02 11.86
N GLY A 63 0.29 -3.53 10.76
CA GLY A 63 -0.51 -4.43 9.93
C GLY A 63 -1.46 -3.75 8.99
N GLN A 64 -1.57 -2.43 9.04
CA GLN A 64 -2.42 -1.67 8.13
C GLN A 64 -1.59 -0.96 7.08
N ILE A 65 -2.18 -0.77 5.91
CA ILE A 65 -1.61 0.07 4.85
C ILE A 65 -2.65 1.16 4.61
N VAL A 66 -2.37 2.34 5.14
CA VAL A 66 -3.33 3.45 5.14
C VAL A 66 -2.91 4.47 4.09
N GLY A 67 -3.83 4.78 3.20
CA GLY A 67 -3.60 5.70 2.09
C GLY A 67 -4.32 7.02 2.25
N VAL A 68 -4.45 7.71 1.13
CA VAL A 68 -5.07 9.03 1.07
C VAL A 68 -6.48 8.99 1.66
N GLY A 69 -6.84 10.04 2.37
CA GLY A 69 -8.16 10.13 3.00
C GLY A 69 -8.35 9.20 4.19
N GLY A 70 -7.28 8.54 4.65
CA GLY A 70 -7.38 7.61 5.77
C GLY A 70 -7.99 6.26 5.41
N SER A 71 -8.07 5.93 4.13
CA SER A 71 -8.59 4.63 3.69
C SER A 71 -7.54 3.54 3.84
N CYS A 72 -7.97 2.37 4.27
CA CYS A 72 -7.11 1.20 4.36
C CYS A 72 -7.13 0.40 3.08
N MET A 73 -5.96 -0.13 2.72
CA MET A 73 -5.87 -1.11 1.64
C MET A 73 -6.58 -2.38 2.10
N ASP A 74 -7.48 -2.88 1.28
CA ASP A 74 -8.37 -3.97 1.63
C ASP A 74 -8.49 -4.94 0.46
N VAL A 75 -8.89 -6.16 0.73
CA VAL A 75 -9.20 -7.15 -0.31
C VAL A 75 -10.72 -7.21 -0.44
N GLU A 76 -11.21 -6.93 -1.61
CA GLU A 76 -12.64 -6.83 -1.89
C GLU A 76 -13.37 -8.10 -1.47
N GLY A 77 -14.44 -7.92 -0.70
CA GLY A 77 -15.28 -9.01 -0.24
C GLY A 77 -14.61 -9.95 0.74
N SER A 78 -13.47 -9.58 1.34
CA SER A 78 -12.67 -10.45 2.19
C SER A 78 -12.36 -11.77 1.50
N ASN A 79 -12.21 -11.74 0.19
CA ASN A 79 -12.03 -12.92 -0.63
C ASN A 79 -10.55 -13.30 -0.69
N ALA A 80 -10.20 -14.45 -0.16
CA ALA A 80 -8.81 -14.90 -0.12
C ALA A 80 -8.40 -15.71 -1.35
N LEU A 81 -9.17 -15.65 -2.42
CA LEU A 81 -8.87 -16.39 -3.64
C LEU A 81 -7.93 -15.59 -4.55
N ASP A 82 -7.18 -16.30 -5.36
CA ASP A 82 -6.31 -15.69 -6.36
C ASP A 82 -7.13 -14.79 -7.28
N GLY A 83 -6.61 -13.59 -7.56
CA GLY A 83 -7.26 -12.64 -8.43
C GLY A 83 -8.23 -11.69 -7.72
N ALA A 84 -8.42 -11.85 -6.40
CA ALA A 84 -9.28 -10.94 -5.65
C ALA A 84 -8.71 -9.53 -5.71
N ARG A 85 -9.56 -8.54 -5.93
CA ARG A 85 -9.13 -7.16 -6.16
C ARG A 85 -8.77 -6.46 -4.86
N VAL A 86 -7.81 -5.55 -4.97
CA VAL A 86 -7.40 -4.70 -3.87
C VAL A 86 -8.04 -3.33 -4.03
N ILE A 87 -8.67 -2.86 -2.97
CA ILE A 87 -9.46 -1.63 -2.97
C ILE A 87 -9.09 -0.80 -1.74
N GLY A 88 -9.52 0.46 -1.75
CA GLY A 88 -9.46 1.31 -0.55
C GLY A 88 -10.81 1.29 0.15
N VAL A 89 -10.79 1.10 1.46
CA VAL A 89 -12.02 1.05 2.27
C VAL A 89 -11.74 1.71 3.62
N THR A 90 -12.75 2.31 4.21
CA THR A 90 -12.63 2.83 5.57
C THR A 90 -12.01 1.76 6.47
N CYS A 91 -11.01 2.13 7.25
CA CYS A 91 -10.33 1.20 8.13
C CYS A 91 -11.29 0.65 9.18
N ASN A 92 -11.38 -0.67 9.29
CA ASN A 92 -12.31 -1.33 10.21
C ASN A 92 -11.68 -2.50 10.96
N GLY A 93 -10.38 -2.74 10.78
CA GLY A 93 -9.70 -3.83 11.49
C GLY A 93 -9.99 -5.21 10.98
N SER A 94 -10.65 -5.36 9.85
CA SER A 94 -10.95 -6.68 9.27
C SER A 94 -9.68 -7.44 8.89
N PRO A 95 -9.71 -8.77 8.90
CA PRO A 95 -8.57 -9.55 8.42
C PRO A 95 -8.15 -9.21 6.99
N SER A 96 -9.10 -8.79 6.14
CA SER A 96 -8.80 -8.41 4.75
C SER A 96 -8.04 -7.09 4.65
N GLN A 97 -7.92 -6.34 5.74
CA GLN A 97 -7.14 -5.11 5.82
C GLN A 97 -5.81 -5.31 6.54
N ASN A 98 -5.46 -6.55 6.82
CA ASN A 98 -4.25 -6.86 7.58
C ASN A 98 -3.17 -7.34 6.63
N TRP A 99 -2.03 -6.67 6.65
CA TRP A 99 -0.92 -6.91 5.73
C TRP A 99 0.39 -7.02 6.47
N THR A 100 1.30 -7.83 5.94
CA THR A 100 2.67 -7.92 6.43
C THR A 100 3.63 -7.61 5.29
N ALA A 101 4.40 -6.54 5.45
CA ALA A 101 5.40 -6.16 4.46
C ALA A 101 6.76 -6.63 4.96
N ALA A 102 7.36 -7.58 4.27
CA ALA A 102 8.66 -8.12 4.64
C ALA A 102 9.31 -8.81 3.46
N ASN A 103 10.62 -8.70 3.34
CA ASN A 103 11.41 -9.41 2.33
C ASN A 103 10.95 -9.12 0.90
N GLY A 104 10.54 -7.89 0.64
CA GLY A 104 10.11 -7.46 -0.69
C GLY A 104 8.70 -7.92 -1.04
N ARG A 105 7.97 -8.56 -0.14
CA ARG A 105 6.60 -9.00 -0.39
C ARG A 105 5.65 -8.29 0.55
N ILE A 106 4.41 -8.18 0.12
CA ILE A 106 3.32 -7.65 0.94
C ILE A 106 2.26 -8.73 0.96
N VAL A 107 2.09 -9.36 2.12
CA VAL A 107 1.26 -10.54 2.27
C VAL A 107 -0.01 -10.19 3.06
N GLY A 108 -1.15 -10.54 2.52
CA GLY A 108 -2.44 -10.24 3.11
C GLY A 108 -3.24 -11.49 3.48
N ILE A 109 -4.54 -11.34 3.43
CA ILE A 109 -5.48 -12.38 3.81
C ILE A 109 -5.19 -13.70 3.07
N GLY A 110 -5.31 -14.80 3.79
CA GLY A 110 -5.07 -16.13 3.22
C GLY A 110 -3.62 -16.41 2.90
N GLY A 111 -2.68 -15.57 3.36
CA GLY A 111 -1.27 -15.74 3.02
C GLY A 111 -0.96 -15.38 1.58
N LYS A 112 -1.84 -14.63 0.91
CA LYS A 112 -1.67 -14.25 -0.49
C LYS A 112 -0.81 -13.02 -0.63
N CYS A 113 -0.07 -12.93 -1.71
CA CYS A 113 0.81 -11.81 -2.01
C CYS A 113 0.11 -10.74 -2.84
N LEU A 114 0.38 -9.49 -2.50
CA LEU A 114 -0.03 -8.35 -3.33
C LEU A 114 0.64 -8.50 -4.69
N ASP A 115 -0.12 -8.35 -5.74
CA ASP A 115 0.29 -8.63 -7.10
C ASP A 115 -0.42 -7.68 -8.07
N VAL A 116 -0.06 -7.78 -9.32
CA VAL A 116 -0.64 -6.99 -10.40
C VAL A 116 -1.48 -7.93 -11.25
N ALA A 117 -2.69 -7.51 -11.61
CA ALA A 117 -3.60 -8.33 -12.37
C ALA A 117 -2.94 -8.80 -13.66
N GLY A 118 -2.91 -10.13 -13.86
CA GLY A 118 -2.29 -10.73 -15.04
C GLY A 118 -0.80 -10.48 -15.17
N GLY A 119 -0.12 -9.99 -14.12
CA GLY A 119 1.29 -9.63 -14.20
C GLY A 119 1.55 -8.47 -15.15
N GLY A 120 0.52 -7.68 -15.46
CA GLY A 120 0.61 -6.63 -16.46
C GLY A 120 1.53 -5.49 -16.06
N MET A 121 2.12 -4.87 -17.08
CA MET A 121 3.08 -3.78 -16.88
C MET A 121 2.55 -2.46 -17.42
N ARG A 122 1.27 -2.37 -17.71
CA ARG A 122 0.68 -1.16 -18.26
C ARG A 122 0.18 -0.25 -17.16
N ASP A 123 -0.03 1.01 -17.51
CA ASP A 123 -0.62 1.98 -16.60
C ASP A 123 -2.04 1.56 -16.24
N PHE A 124 -2.45 1.87 -15.02
CA PHE A 124 -3.79 1.65 -14.51
C PHE A 124 -4.18 0.18 -14.35
N VAL A 125 -3.22 -0.72 -14.35
CA VAL A 125 -3.51 -2.14 -14.10
C VAL A 125 -3.94 -2.29 -12.64
N PRO A 126 -5.06 -2.97 -12.37
CA PRO A 126 -5.52 -3.18 -11.00
C PRO A 126 -4.56 -4.04 -10.19
N LEU A 127 -4.48 -3.76 -8.90
CA LEU A 127 -3.80 -4.65 -7.98
C LEU A 127 -4.75 -5.74 -7.51
N VAL A 128 -4.20 -6.89 -7.29
CA VAL A 128 -4.92 -8.08 -6.83
C VAL A 128 -4.08 -8.79 -5.79
N ILE A 129 -4.60 -9.87 -5.23
CA ILE A 129 -3.79 -10.82 -4.47
C ILE A 129 -3.72 -12.11 -5.24
N ASN A 130 -2.59 -12.79 -5.15
CA ASN A 130 -2.37 -14.10 -5.76
C ASN A 130 -1.52 -14.96 -4.84
N SER A 131 -1.54 -16.26 -5.05
CA SER A 131 -0.62 -17.15 -4.36
C SER A 131 0.79 -16.65 -4.55
N CYS A 132 1.58 -16.63 -3.48
CA CYS A 132 2.94 -16.12 -3.53
C CYS A 132 3.80 -17.05 -4.40
N SER A 133 4.41 -16.49 -5.43
CA SER A 133 5.18 -17.25 -6.42
C SER A 133 6.61 -16.75 -6.58
N GLY A 134 6.94 -15.62 -5.96
CA GLY A 134 8.23 -14.99 -6.19
C GLY A 134 8.34 -14.26 -7.51
N SER A 135 7.25 -14.12 -8.27
CA SER A 135 7.26 -13.37 -9.53
C SER A 135 7.68 -11.93 -9.31
N PRO A 136 8.34 -11.30 -10.28
CA PRO A 136 8.70 -9.89 -10.16
C PRO A 136 7.52 -8.98 -9.85
N SER A 137 6.33 -9.28 -10.37
CA SER A 137 5.13 -8.48 -10.11
C SER A 137 4.65 -8.55 -8.66
N GLN A 138 5.20 -9.47 -7.86
CA GLN A 138 4.90 -9.59 -6.44
C GLN A 138 5.99 -8.99 -5.55
N GLN A 139 6.94 -8.29 -6.16
CA GLN A 139 8.06 -7.70 -5.43
C GLN A 139 7.90 -6.20 -5.35
N TRP A 140 7.95 -5.69 -4.14
CA TRP A 140 7.63 -4.30 -3.84
C TRP A 140 8.72 -3.66 -2.99
N SER A 141 8.91 -2.38 -3.18
CA SER A 141 9.80 -1.57 -2.36
C SER A 141 9.02 -0.42 -1.76
N LEU A 142 9.35 -0.06 -0.54
CA LEU A 142 8.78 1.12 0.13
C LEU A 142 9.78 2.26 0.05
N HIS A 143 9.35 3.38 -0.46
CA HIS A 143 10.23 4.55 -0.62
C HIS A 143 9.71 5.77 0.09
#